data_8b0bdd966fe6cd0d080325afec045325
#
_entry.id   8b0bdd966fe6cd0d080325afec045325
#
_cell.length_a   1.000
_cell.length_b   1.000
_cell.length_c   1.000
_cell.angle_alpha   90.00
_cell.angle_beta   90.00
_cell.angle_gamma   90.00
#
_symmetry.space_group_name_H-M   'P 1'
#
loop_
_entity.id
_entity.type
_entity.pdbx_description
1 polymer ?
#
loop_
_entity_poly.entity_id
_entity_poly.type
_entity_poly.pdbx_seq_one_letter_code
_entity_poly.pdbx_strand_id
1 'polypeptide(L)'
;MYSLSLTDEDLGTIKRKITDFITNSIEDAAAKGATVALSGGVDSSVVALLAHDVADVKALILPELGVTPQEDIFHATTIAETYGIPYKLVKINDIINCLNTAKGLLELSGGENQKVIVANIKARARMILNYTVANTENRIVLGTGNRTELRVGYFTKYGDGGVDILPIGNLYKTHVYQLAAYLALPDYIIRKAPSAGLWVGQTDEEELGIRYTDLDKILVELDKGRSVDQITRDLGINKSKVIEVYNRVLQSKHKLEMPPIAQVWD
;
A
#
# COMPACT_ATOMS: atom_id res chain seq x y z
N MET A 1 20.25 -10.43 -5.85
CA MET A 1 20.45 -10.17 -4.41
C MET A 1 19.91 -8.78 -4.14
N TYR A 2 18.98 -8.61 -3.19
CA TYR A 2 18.39 -7.29 -2.93
C TYR A 2 19.41 -6.38 -2.25
N SER A 3 19.84 -5.30 -2.96
CA SER A 3 20.56 -4.16 -2.37
C SER A 3 19.53 -3.10 -2.02
N LEU A 4 19.61 -2.49 -0.84
CA LEU A 4 18.76 -1.35 -0.46
C LEU A 4 19.23 -0.02 -1.08
N SER A 5 20.40 0.00 -1.69
CA SER A 5 20.89 1.14 -2.47
C SER A 5 20.86 0.79 -3.95
N LEU A 6 20.21 1.62 -4.74
CA LEU A 6 20.02 1.46 -6.18
C LEU A 6 20.74 2.58 -6.93
N THR A 7 21.30 2.24 -8.07
CA THR A 7 21.86 3.23 -9.03
C THR A 7 20.74 3.77 -9.92
N ASP A 8 20.99 4.85 -10.65
CA ASP A 8 20.04 5.39 -11.63
C ASP A 8 19.76 4.38 -12.75
N GLU A 9 20.73 3.54 -13.12
CA GLU A 9 20.53 2.44 -14.08
C GLU A 9 19.58 1.37 -13.54
N ASP A 10 19.74 1.00 -12.25
CA ASP A 10 18.80 0.09 -11.58
C ASP A 10 17.39 0.67 -11.56
N LEU A 11 17.24 1.95 -11.19
CA LEU A 11 15.96 2.65 -11.11
C LEU A 11 15.28 2.76 -12.48
N GLY A 12 16.06 3.07 -13.53
CA GLY A 12 15.56 3.07 -14.91
C GLY A 12 15.09 1.68 -15.37
N THR A 13 15.81 0.62 -14.98
CA THR A 13 15.43 -0.76 -15.27
C THR A 13 14.17 -1.17 -14.48
N ILE A 14 14.07 -0.80 -13.22
CA ILE A 14 12.91 -1.04 -12.36
C ILE A 14 11.68 -0.33 -12.94
N LYS A 15 11.80 0.97 -13.28
CA LYS A 15 10.73 1.74 -13.92
C LYS A 15 10.18 0.98 -15.12
N ARG A 16 11.04 0.61 -16.08
CA ARG A 16 10.64 -0.11 -17.30
C ARG A 16 9.91 -1.41 -16.98
N LYS A 17 10.47 -2.24 -16.09
CA LYS A 17 9.84 -3.52 -15.72
C LYS A 17 8.45 -3.33 -15.10
N ILE A 18 8.25 -2.28 -14.31
CA ILE A 18 6.95 -2.00 -13.70
C ILE A 18 5.97 -1.50 -14.76
N THR A 19 6.39 -0.61 -15.66
CA THR A 19 5.52 -0.10 -16.72
C THR A 19 5.13 -1.22 -17.70
N ASP A 20 6.08 -2.08 -18.10
CA ASP A 20 5.80 -3.27 -18.92
C ASP A 20 4.81 -4.21 -18.22
N PHE A 21 5.00 -4.45 -16.92
CA PHE A 21 4.08 -5.27 -16.11
C PHE A 21 2.66 -4.70 -16.08
N ILE A 22 2.51 -3.38 -15.91
CA ILE A 22 1.20 -2.72 -15.90
C ILE A 22 0.54 -2.87 -17.28
N THR A 23 1.26 -2.58 -18.36
CA THR A 23 0.75 -2.69 -19.73
C THR A 23 0.26 -4.12 -20.03
N ASN A 24 1.11 -5.11 -19.78
CA ASN A 24 0.76 -6.52 -20.03
C ASN A 24 -0.44 -6.96 -19.19
N SER A 25 -0.53 -6.53 -17.92
CA SER A 25 -1.65 -6.90 -17.04
C SER A 25 -2.98 -6.30 -17.51
N ILE A 26 -2.98 -5.09 -18.07
CA ILE A 26 -4.16 -4.46 -18.66
C ILE A 26 -4.59 -5.22 -19.93
N GLU A 27 -3.64 -5.59 -20.77
CA GLU A 27 -3.89 -6.37 -21.99
C GLU A 27 -4.42 -7.77 -21.67
N ASP A 28 -3.79 -8.49 -20.75
CA ASP A 28 -4.20 -9.84 -20.31
C ASP A 28 -5.61 -9.85 -19.72
N ALA A 29 -5.98 -8.76 -19.02
CA ALA A 29 -7.34 -8.57 -18.48
C ALA A 29 -8.36 -8.11 -19.53
N ALA A 30 -7.95 -7.85 -20.78
CA ALA A 30 -8.77 -7.18 -21.79
C ALA A 30 -9.47 -5.91 -21.26
N ALA A 31 -8.77 -5.18 -20.39
CA ALA A 31 -9.25 -3.95 -19.80
C ALA A 31 -8.89 -2.72 -20.66
N LYS A 32 -9.64 -1.63 -20.48
CA LYS A 32 -9.41 -0.36 -21.20
C LYS A 32 -8.34 0.54 -20.55
N GLY A 33 -7.94 0.20 -19.32
CA GLY A 33 -7.01 0.97 -18.53
C GLY A 33 -7.02 0.55 -17.06
N ALA A 34 -6.63 1.45 -16.17
CA ALA A 34 -6.51 1.15 -14.75
C ALA A 34 -7.15 2.23 -13.87
N THR A 35 -7.45 1.88 -12.62
CA THR A 35 -7.80 2.82 -11.56
C THR A 35 -6.87 2.65 -10.37
N VAL A 36 -6.58 3.73 -9.66
CA VAL A 36 -5.71 3.75 -8.48
C VAL A 36 -6.28 4.67 -7.40
N ALA A 37 -6.24 4.24 -6.13
CA ALA A 37 -6.51 5.14 -5.01
C ALA A 37 -5.31 6.04 -4.77
N LEU A 38 -5.44 7.35 -4.99
CA LEU A 38 -4.41 8.35 -4.78
C LEU A 38 -4.60 9.00 -3.42
N SER A 39 -3.75 8.65 -2.47
CA SER A 39 -3.86 9.09 -1.06
C SER A 39 -3.07 10.35 -0.74
N GLY A 40 -2.21 10.83 -1.65
CA GLY A 40 -1.25 11.89 -1.37
C GLY A 40 0.01 11.40 -0.63
N GLY A 41 0.19 10.09 -0.50
CA GLY A 41 1.41 9.44 -0.02
C GLY A 41 2.33 9.03 -1.17
N VAL A 42 3.59 8.74 -0.85
CA VAL A 42 4.64 8.41 -1.83
C VAL A 42 4.31 7.18 -2.67
N ASP A 43 3.81 6.09 -2.06
CA ASP A 43 3.50 4.84 -2.76
C ASP A 43 2.43 5.03 -3.82
N SER A 44 1.31 5.65 -3.45
CA SER A 44 0.21 5.91 -4.38
C SER A 44 0.60 6.86 -5.51
N SER A 45 1.45 7.85 -5.21
CA SER A 45 1.96 8.79 -6.20
C SER A 45 2.89 8.09 -7.21
N VAL A 46 3.81 7.24 -6.73
CA VAL A 46 4.70 6.44 -7.60
C VAL A 46 3.89 5.54 -8.52
N VAL A 47 2.92 4.79 -7.98
CA VAL A 47 2.08 3.89 -8.79
C VAL A 47 1.27 4.67 -9.82
N ALA A 48 0.65 5.79 -9.42
CA ALA A 48 -0.15 6.61 -10.31
C ALA A 48 0.67 7.16 -11.49
N LEU A 49 1.88 7.67 -11.22
CA LEU A 49 2.77 8.18 -12.27
C LEU A 49 3.23 7.07 -13.23
N LEU A 50 3.73 5.96 -12.69
CA LEU A 50 4.20 4.85 -13.52
C LEU A 50 3.11 4.29 -14.43
N ALA A 51 1.88 4.20 -13.91
CA ALA A 51 0.75 3.72 -14.68
C ALA A 51 0.30 4.76 -15.72
N HIS A 52 0.28 6.05 -15.38
CA HIS A 52 -0.11 7.11 -16.29
C HIS A 52 0.85 7.29 -17.48
N ASP A 53 2.14 6.95 -17.30
CA ASP A 53 3.13 6.95 -18.38
C ASP A 53 2.78 5.96 -19.53
N VAL A 54 2.00 4.90 -19.25
CA VAL A 54 1.80 3.77 -20.19
C VAL A 54 0.35 3.36 -20.42
N ALA A 55 -0.61 3.92 -19.66
CA ALA A 55 -2.01 3.52 -19.74
C ALA A 55 -2.99 4.67 -19.48
N ASP A 56 -4.25 4.48 -19.87
CA ASP A 56 -5.36 5.32 -19.43
C ASP A 56 -5.65 5.02 -17.95
N VAL A 57 -5.27 5.96 -17.08
CA VAL A 57 -5.43 5.84 -15.62
C VAL A 57 -6.44 6.84 -15.09
N LYS A 58 -7.31 6.36 -14.21
CA LYS A 58 -8.20 7.21 -13.41
C LYS A 58 -7.84 7.10 -11.92
N ALA A 59 -7.46 8.23 -11.32
CA ALA A 59 -7.20 8.30 -9.89
C ALA A 59 -8.49 8.52 -9.09
N LEU A 60 -8.61 7.87 -7.92
CA LEU A 60 -9.66 8.12 -6.95
C LEU A 60 -9.07 8.70 -5.67
N ILE A 61 -9.53 9.88 -5.29
CA ILE A 61 -9.18 10.51 -4.01
C ILE A 61 -10.38 10.28 -3.09
N LEU A 62 -10.17 9.46 -2.03
CA LEU A 62 -11.22 8.88 -1.21
C LEU A 62 -11.09 9.31 0.27
N PRO A 63 -11.23 10.62 0.58
CA PRO A 63 -11.06 11.10 1.94
C PRO A 63 -12.26 10.77 2.84
N GLU A 64 -11.97 10.56 4.12
CA GLU A 64 -12.94 10.68 5.20
C GLU A 64 -12.80 12.08 5.78
N LEU A 65 -13.76 12.96 5.53
CA LEU A 65 -13.70 14.34 6.02
C LEU A 65 -13.75 14.37 7.56
N GLY A 66 -12.86 15.15 8.16
CA GLY A 66 -12.67 15.21 9.62
C GLY A 66 -11.64 14.19 10.16
N VAL A 67 -11.20 13.23 9.34
CA VAL A 67 -10.17 12.23 9.71
C VAL A 67 -8.96 12.35 8.77
N THR A 68 -9.18 12.28 7.45
CA THR A 68 -8.10 12.46 6.46
C THR A 68 -7.56 13.89 6.57
N PRO A 69 -6.25 14.08 6.77
CA PRO A 69 -5.64 15.40 6.81
C PRO A 69 -5.94 16.18 5.53
N GLN A 70 -6.24 17.49 5.65
CA GLN A 70 -6.47 18.34 4.48
C GLN A 70 -5.25 18.40 3.56
N GLU A 71 -4.06 18.32 4.13
CA GLU A 71 -2.80 18.25 3.41
C GLU A 71 -2.73 17.02 2.49
N ASP A 72 -3.24 15.87 2.91
CA ASP A 72 -3.27 14.65 2.10
C ASP A 72 -4.16 14.81 0.88
N ILE A 73 -5.33 15.42 1.06
CA ILE A 73 -6.25 15.73 -0.02
C ILE A 73 -5.59 16.70 -0.99
N PHE A 74 -4.96 17.76 -0.46
CA PHE A 74 -4.23 18.74 -1.25
C PHE A 74 -3.08 18.12 -2.04
N HIS A 75 -2.27 17.28 -1.41
CA HIS A 75 -1.18 16.56 -2.08
C HIS A 75 -1.69 15.65 -3.19
N ALA A 76 -2.74 14.86 -2.93
CA ALA A 76 -3.32 13.98 -3.93
C ALA A 76 -3.87 14.75 -5.14
N THR A 77 -4.60 15.83 -4.90
CA THR A 77 -5.13 16.67 -6.00
C THR A 77 -4.02 17.37 -6.77
N THR A 78 -3.02 17.93 -6.07
CA THR A 78 -1.88 18.58 -6.70
C THR A 78 -1.07 17.62 -7.59
N ILE A 79 -0.82 16.39 -7.14
CA ILE A 79 -0.15 15.36 -7.96
C ILE A 79 -1.00 15.07 -9.21
N ALA A 80 -2.29 14.81 -9.05
CA ALA A 80 -3.16 14.52 -10.19
C ALA A 80 -3.16 15.67 -11.22
N GLU A 81 -3.28 16.90 -10.76
CA GLU A 81 -3.30 18.10 -11.63
C GLU A 81 -1.94 18.36 -12.29
N THR A 82 -0.84 18.25 -11.53
CA THR A 82 0.51 18.51 -12.03
C THR A 82 0.89 17.56 -13.16
N TYR A 83 0.52 16.30 -13.03
CA TYR A 83 0.86 15.26 -14.00
C TYR A 83 -0.27 14.96 -15.00
N GLY A 84 -1.38 15.69 -14.94
CA GLY A 84 -2.50 15.52 -15.88
C GLY A 84 -3.27 14.22 -15.71
N ILE A 85 -3.25 13.61 -14.52
CA ILE A 85 -3.95 12.34 -14.24
C ILE A 85 -5.43 12.66 -13.98
N PRO A 86 -6.37 12.13 -14.78
CA PRO A 86 -7.80 12.31 -14.52
C PRO A 86 -8.17 11.73 -13.15
N TYR A 87 -8.91 12.51 -12.34
CA TYR A 87 -9.29 12.05 -11.00
C TYR A 87 -10.73 12.35 -10.62
N LYS A 88 -11.23 11.58 -9.64
CA LYS A 88 -12.48 11.88 -8.92
C LYS A 88 -12.20 11.94 -7.42
N LEU A 89 -12.73 12.99 -6.77
CA LEU A 89 -12.74 13.09 -5.32
C LEU A 89 -14.12 12.66 -4.80
N VAL A 90 -14.15 11.61 -3.96
CA VAL A 90 -15.38 11.05 -3.39
C VAL A 90 -15.21 10.88 -1.88
N LYS A 91 -16.02 11.59 -1.10
CA LYS A 91 -16.05 11.45 0.37
C LYS A 91 -16.60 10.08 0.75
N ILE A 92 -15.92 9.38 1.67
CA ILE A 92 -16.37 8.07 2.15
C ILE A 92 -17.26 8.14 3.40
N ASN A 93 -17.50 9.35 3.96
CA ASN A 93 -18.20 9.56 5.22
C ASN A 93 -19.59 8.88 5.24
N ASP A 94 -20.37 9.00 4.19
CA ASP A 94 -21.74 8.44 4.15
C ASP A 94 -21.70 6.90 4.19
N ILE A 95 -20.75 6.30 3.48
CA ILE A 95 -20.54 4.84 3.50
C ILE A 95 -20.13 4.39 4.90
N ILE A 96 -19.19 5.09 5.54
CA ILE A 96 -18.74 4.77 6.89
C ILE A 96 -19.87 4.94 7.90
N ASN A 97 -20.69 5.99 7.77
CA ASN A 97 -21.84 6.20 8.63
C ASN A 97 -22.88 5.09 8.48
N CYS A 98 -23.19 4.65 7.26
CA CYS A 98 -24.07 3.50 7.01
C CYS A 98 -23.55 2.22 7.66
N LEU A 99 -22.23 1.96 7.57
CA LEU A 99 -21.61 0.78 8.17
C LEU A 99 -21.54 0.89 9.71
N ASN A 100 -21.39 2.10 10.25
CA ASN A 100 -21.43 2.34 11.70
C ASN A 100 -22.82 2.15 12.32
N THR A 101 -23.92 2.18 11.53
CA THR A 101 -25.24 1.81 12.04
C THR A 101 -25.35 0.33 12.41
N ALA A 102 -24.44 -0.51 11.90
CA ALA A 102 -24.24 -1.88 12.40
C ALA A 102 -23.56 -1.92 13.79
N LYS A 103 -23.79 -0.91 14.64
CA LYS A 103 -23.17 -0.73 15.98
C LYS A 103 -23.29 -1.98 16.86
N GLY A 104 -24.37 -2.74 16.77
CA GLY A 104 -24.50 -3.97 17.53
C GLY A 104 -23.43 -5.03 17.26
N LEU A 105 -22.77 -4.99 16.08
CA LEU A 105 -21.62 -5.84 15.79
C LEU A 105 -20.33 -5.28 16.37
N LEU A 106 -20.20 -3.95 16.47
CA LEU A 106 -19.04 -3.28 17.04
C LEU A 106 -19.01 -3.31 18.56
N GLU A 107 -20.20 -3.32 19.19
CA GLU A 107 -20.34 -3.45 20.65
C GLU A 107 -19.88 -4.82 21.17
N LEU A 108 -19.87 -5.87 20.33
CA LEU A 108 -19.35 -7.19 20.67
C LEU A 108 -17.81 -7.20 20.87
N SER A 109 -17.12 -6.18 20.41
CA SER A 109 -15.64 -6.12 20.41
C SER A 109 -15.04 -5.16 21.43
N GLY A 110 -15.79 -4.75 22.46
CA GLY A 110 -15.35 -3.78 23.47
C GLY A 110 -13.86 -3.90 23.84
N GLY A 111 -13.02 -2.87 23.56
CA GLY A 111 -11.61 -2.84 23.90
C GLY A 111 -10.71 -2.12 22.89
N GLU A 112 -9.39 -2.25 23.08
CA GLU A 112 -8.33 -1.60 22.31
C GLU A 112 -8.35 -1.86 20.80
N ASN A 113 -8.96 -2.96 20.37
CA ASN A 113 -9.04 -3.37 18.95
C ASN A 113 -10.07 -2.57 18.14
N GLN A 114 -10.93 -1.74 18.74
CA GLN A 114 -12.00 -1.04 18.03
C GLN A 114 -11.47 -0.10 16.95
N LYS A 115 -10.33 0.56 17.17
CA LYS A 115 -9.69 1.42 16.16
C LYS A 115 -9.30 0.64 14.91
N VAL A 116 -8.69 -0.53 15.08
CA VAL A 116 -8.26 -1.39 13.98
C VAL A 116 -9.46 -1.95 13.20
N ILE A 117 -10.55 -2.30 13.89
CA ILE A 117 -11.78 -2.79 13.25
C ILE A 117 -12.37 -1.70 12.36
N VAL A 118 -12.51 -0.48 12.86
CA VAL A 118 -13.02 0.67 12.10
C VAL A 118 -12.08 1.02 10.93
N ALA A 119 -10.77 0.99 11.15
CA ALA A 119 -9.77 1.17 10.10
C ALA A 119 -9.93 0.18 8.95
N ASN A 120 -10.12 -1.10 9.28
CA ASN A 120 -10.35 -2.15 8.29
C ASN A 120 -11.65 -1.93 7.50
N ILE A 121 -12.71 -1.40 8.12
CA ILE A 121 -13.95 -1.02 7.44
C ILE A 121 -13.66 0.09 6.42
N LYS A 122 -12.90 1.13 6.81
CA LYS A 122 -12.55 2.25 5.93
C LYS A 122 -11.73 1.80 4.71
N ALA A 123 -10.74 0.92 4.92
CA ALA A 123 -9.94 0.37 3.85
C ALA A 123 -10.81 -0.44 2.86
N ARG A 124 -11.74 -1.26 3.37
CA ARG A 124 -12.68 -2.02 2.52
C ARG A 124 -13.69 -1.13 1.80
N ALA A 125 -14.17 -0.06 2.42
CA ALA A 125 -15.01 0.93 1.74
C ALA A 125 -14.31 1.57 0.54
N ARG A 126 -13.02 1.92 0.69
CA ARG A 126 -12.21 2.44 -0.42
C ARG A 126 -12.03 1.41 -1.54
N MET A 127 -11.79 0.16 -1.20
CA MET A 127 -11.70 -0.95 -2.17
C MET A 127 -13.01 -1.10 -2.97
N ILE A 128 -14.18 -1.08 -2.31
CA ILE A 128 -15.47 -1.15 -2.99
C ILE A 128 -15.62 -0.03 -4.02
N LEU A 129 -15.25 1.22 -3.67
CA LEU A 129 -15.34 2.35 -4.59
C LEU A 129 -14.35 2.22 -5.76
N ASN A 130 -13.14 1.72 -5.54
CA ASN A 130 -12.19 1.43 -6.61
C ASN A 130 -12.77 0.41 -7.61
N TYR A 131 -13.27 -0.71 -7.12
CA TYR A 131 -13.89 -1.74 -7.97
C TYR A 131 -15.20 -1.27 -8.62
N THR A 132 -15.95 -0.36 -7.99
CA THR A 132 -17.13 0.24 -8.62
C THR A 132 -16.73 0.99 -9.90
N VAL A 133 -15.68 1.80 -9.84
CA VAL A 133 -15.17 2.50 -11.03
C VAL A 133 -14.54 1.53 -12.03
N ALA A 134 -13.72 0.60 -11.54
CA ALA A 134 -13.07 -0.40 -12.39
C ALA A 134 -14.09 -1.20 -13.20
N ASN A 135 -15.12 -1.73 -12.57
CA ASN A 135 -16.15 -2.50 -13.23
C ASN A 135 -17.01 -1.67 -14.20
N THR A 136 -17.33 -0.41 -13.82
CA THR A 136 -18.13 0.48 -14.66
C THR A 136 -17.40 0.87 -15.95
N GLU A 137 -16.07 1.05 -15.88
CA GLU A 137 -15.29 1.58 -16.99
C GLU A 137 -14.40 0.51 -17.66
N ASN A 138 -14.52 -0.76 -17.29
CA ASN A 138 -13.67 -1.87 -17.73
C ASN A 138 -12.18 -1.59 -17.48
N ARG A 139 -11.81 -1.36 -16.22
CA ARG A 139 -10.46 -1.10 -15.75
C ARG A 139 -10.00 -2.15 -14.76
N ILE A 140 -8.69 -2.30 -14.57
CA ILE A 140 -8.12 -3.06 -13.45
C ILE A 140 -7.80 -2.12 -12.28
N VAL A 141 -7.79 -2.66 -11.05
CA VAL A 141 -7.44 -1.92 -9.83
C VAL A 141 -5.96 -2.10 -9.53
N LEU A 142 -5.22 -0.99 -9.48
CA LEU A 142 -3.82 -0.97 -9.08
C LEU A 142 -3.70 -0.80 -7.57
N GLY A 143 -3.01 -1.74 -6.93
CA GLY A 143 -2.63 -1.63 -5.53
C GLY A 143 -1.36 -0.82 -5.35
N THR A 144 -1.27 -0.16 -4.21
CA THR A 144 -0.14 0.70 -3.84
C THR A 144 0.72 0.11 -2.72
N GLY A 145 0.41 -1.13 -2.30
CA GLY A 145 1.19 -1.85 -1.28
C GLY A 145 2.59 -2.18 -1.79
N ASN A 146 3.59 -1.86 -0.98
CA ASN A 146 4.99 -2.17 -1.24
C ASN A 146 5.41 -3.47 -0.52
N ARG A 147 6.61 -3.99 -0.86
CA ARG A 147 7.12 -5.26 -0.29
C ARG A 147 7.20 -5.22 1.24
N THR A 148 7.62 -4.12 1.82
CA THR A 148 7.76 -3.98 3.27
C THR A 148 6.43 -4.19 3.98
N GLU A 149 5.40 -3.47 3.54
CA GLU A 149 4.04 -3.57 4.07
C GLU A 149 3.46 -4.97 3.89
N LEU A 150 3.61 -5.54 2.69
CA LEU A 150 3.15 -6.90 2.38
C LEU A 150 3.81 -7.95 3.28
N ARG A 151 5.13 -7.86 3.48
CA ARG A 151 5.90 -8.82 4.28
C ARG A 151 5.50 -8.82 5.76
N VAL A 152 5.23 -7.66 6.34
CA VAL A 152 4.82 -7.55 7.75
C VAL A 152 3.30 -7.54 7.95
N GLY A 153 2.53 -7.65 6.86
CA GLY A 153 1.07 -7.67 6.90
C GLY A 153 0.46 -6.32 7.30
N TYR A 154 1.16 -5.22 7.04
CA TYR A 154 0.67 -3.88 7.31
C TYR A 154 -0.26 -3.40 6.18
N PHE A 155 -1.35 -4.11 6.03
CA PHE A 155 -2.46 -3.81 5.11
C PHE A 155 -3.72 -4.56 5.54
N THR A 156 -4.87 -4.13 5.07
CA THR A 156 -6.16 -4.80 5.29
C THR A 156 -6.45 -5.82 4.20
N LYS A 157 -6.55 -7.10 4.56
CA LYS A 157 -6.98 -8.15 3.62
C LYS A 157 -8.37 -7.80 3.07
N TYR A 158 -8.50 -7.81 1.73
CA TYR A 158 -9.71 -7.38 1.02
C TYR A 158 -10.09 -5.90 1.26
N GLY A 159 -9.14 -5.08 1.69
CA GLY A 159 -9.24 -3.64 1.71
C GLY A 159 -8.23 -3.05 0.72
N ASP A 160 -7.19 -2.39 1.20
CA ASP A 160 -6.06 -1.95 0.38
C ASP A 160 -5.22 -3.10 -0.20
N GLY A 161 -5.34 -4.33 0.36
CA GLY A 161 -4.83 -5.55 -0.25
C GLY A 161 -5.80 -6.22 -1.24
N GLY A 162 -7.00 -5.67 -1.46
CA GLY A 162 -7.98 -6.16 -2.43
C GLY A 162 -7.83 -5.42 -3.76
N VAL A 163 -6.93 -5.90 -4.62
CA VAL A 163 -6.52 -5.26 -5.88
C VAL A 163 -6.25 -6.31 -6.95
N ASP A 164 -6.19 -5.92 -8.22
CA ASP A 164 -5.89 -6.86 -9.30
C ASP A 164 -4.39 -7.08 -9.47
N ILE A 165 -3.59 -6.01 -9.34
CA ILE A 165 -2.12 -6.10 -9.41
C ILE A 165 -1.45 -5.17 -8.40
N LEU A 166 -0.19 -5.48 -8.05
CA LEU A 166 0.65 -4.74 -7.11
C LEU A 166 1.95 -4.28 -7.81
N PRO A 167 1.95 -3.17 -8.57
CA PRO A 167 3.10 -2.73 -9.37
C PRO A 167 4.40 -2.56 -8.58
N ILE A 168 4.31 -2.08 -7.33
CA ILE A 168 5.46 -1.88 -6.44
C ILE A 168 5.58 -2.95 -5.34
N GLY A 169 4.78 -4.03 -5.42
CA GLY A 169 4.73 -5.10 -4.41
C GLY A 169 6.05 -5.85 -4.18
N ASN A 170 7.02 -5.70 -5.08
CA ASN A 170 8.36 -6.26 -4.93
C ASN A 170 9.44 -5.24 -4.54
N LEU A 171 9.08 -3.98 -4.31
CA LEU A 171 9.97 -2.91 -3.85
C LEU A 171 9.84 -2.71 -2.33
N TYR A 172 10.96 -2.72 -1.62
CA TYR A 172 10.98 -2.27 -0.22
C TYR A 172 10.66 -0.77 -0.15
N LYS A 173 10.19 -0.30 1.00
CA LYS A 173 9.86 1.13 1.20
C LYS A 173 11.04 2.05 0.85
N THR A 174 12.26 1.64 1.21
CA THR A 174 13.50 2.33 0.85
C THR A 174 13.67 2.46 -0.68
N HIS A 175 13.32 1.43 -1.44
CA HIS A 175 13.34 1.49 -2.91
C HIS A 175 12.27 2.43 -3.47
N VAL A 176 11.08 2.45 -2.87
CA VAL A 176 9.99 3.35 -3.30
C VAL A 176 10.42 4.80 -3.14
N TYR A 177 11.09 5.17 -2.05
CA TYR A 177 11.63 6.53 -1.89
C TYR A 177 12.67 6.89 -2.95
N GLN A 178 13.59 5.98 -3.28
CA GLN A 178 14.58 6.20 -4.33
C GLN A 178 13.92 6.32 -5.70
N LEU A 179 12.94 5.49 -6.00
CA LEU A 179 12.17 5.55 -7.25
C LEU A 179 11.34 6.85 -7.33
N ALA A 180 10.75 7.30 -6.22
CA ALA A 180 10.03 8.58 -6.14
C ALA A 180 10.94 9.77 -6.48
N ALA A 181 12.17 9.77 -5.95
CA ALA A 181 13.17 10.78 -6.27
C ALA A 181 13.60 10.72 -7.75
N TYR A 182 13.82 9.51 -8.28
CA TYR A 182 14.16 9.28 -9.69
C TYR A 182 13.04 9.75 -10.65
N LEU A 183 11.77 9.60 -10.24
CA LEU A 183 10.61 10.09 -10.98
C LEU A 183 10.37 11.60 -10.78
N ALA A 184 11.25 12.30 -10.08
CA ALA A 184 11.15 13.72 -9.75
C ALA A 184 9.82 14.09 -9.05
N LEU A 185 9.31 13.21 -8.19
CA LEU A 185 8.19 13.55 -7.33
C LEU A 185 8.58 14.70 -6.39
N PRO A 186 7.67 15.61 -6.05
CA PRO A 186 7.97 16.74 -5.17
C PRO A 186 8.47 16.32 -3.79
N ASP A 187 9.42 17.07 -3.24
CA ASP A 187 10.03 16.82 -1.93
C ASP A 187 9.00 16.68 -0.80
N TYR A 188 7.90 17.43 -0.85
CA TYR A 188 6.84 17.36 0.17
C TYR A 188 6.10 16.02 0.17
N ILE A 189 6.08 15.28 -0.96
CA ILE A 189 5.57 13.90 -1.02
C ILE A 189 6.61 12.91 -0.48
N ILE A 190 7.88 13.08 -0.87
CA ILE A 190 8.97 12.16 -0.52
C ILE A 190 9.27 12.23 0.98
N ARG A 191 9.27 13.44 1.58
CA ARG A 191 9.63 13.66 2.99
C ARG A 191 8.47 13.51 3.96
N LYS A 192 7.25 13.32 3.45
CA LYS A 192 6.07 13.12 4.29
C LYS A 192 6.20 11.83 5.11
N ALA A 193 5.88 11.92 6.40
CA ALA A 193 5.84 10.74 7.25
C ALA A 193 4.80 9.73 6.72
N PRO A 194 5.16 8.44 6.57
CA PRO A 194 4.23 7.42 6.11
C PRO A 194 3.05 7.27 7.08
N SER A 195 1.84 7.23 6.53
CA SER A 195 0.62 7.05 7.30
C SER A 195 -0.47 6.41 6.44
N ALA A 196 -1.16 5.43 6.98
CA ALA A 196 -2.35 4.85 6.36
C ALA A 196 -3.57 5.79 6.39
N GLY A 197 -3.54 6.88 7.18
CA GLY A 197 -4.58 7.91 7.24
C GLY A 197 -5.97 7.41 7.68
N LEU A 198 -6.01 6.42 8.56
CA LEU A 198 -7.24 5.76 9.01
C LEU A 198 -7.81 6.39 10.29
N TRP A 199 -6.98 7.10 11.06
CA TRP A 199 -7.35 7.95 12.21
C TRP A 199 -6.43 9.14 12.34
N VAL A 200 -6.88 10.14 13.09
CA VAL A 200 -6.12 11.39 13.30
C VAL A 200 -4.80 11.12 14.03
N GLY A 201 -3.69 11.60 13.47
CA GLY A 201 -2.35 11.49 14.07
C GLY A 201 -1.70 10.10 13.89
N GLN A 202 -2.24 9.22 13.04
CA GLN A 202 -1.61 7.94 12.75
C GLN A 202 -0.27 8.14 12.03
N THR A 203 0.74 7.37 12.44
CA THR A 203 1.98 7.17 11.70
C THR A 203 2.32 5.68 11.65
N ASP A 204 2.79 5.21 10.50
CA ASP A 204 3.11 3.79 10.30
C ASP A 204 4.23 3.34 11.22
N GLU A 205 5.28 4.17 11.40
CA GLU A 205 6.45 3.81 12.21
C GLU A 205 6.11 3.71 13.71
N GLU A 206 5.15 4.50 14.22
CA GLU A 206 4.65 4.35 15.59
C GLU A 206 3.88 3.04 15.77
N GLU A 207 3.02 2.66 14.81
CA GLU A 207 2.29 1.39 14.86
C GLU A 207 3.18 0.17 14.68
N LEU A 208 4.16 0.26 13.77
CA LEU A 208 5.12 -0.80 13.55
C LEU A 208 6.14 -0.89 14.69
N GLY A 209 6.34 0.22 15.42
CA GLY A 209 7.33 0.33 16.50
C GLY A 209 8.77 0.26 15.99
N ILE A 210 9.00 0.51 14.69
CA ILE A 210 10.31 0.45 14.03
C ILE A 210 10.29 1.37 12.81
N ARG A 211 11.43 2.02 12.52
CA ARG A 211 11.59 2.83 11.32
C ARG A 211 11.68 1.95 10.06
N TYR A 212 11.12 2.40 8.97
CA TYR A 212 11.16 1.67 7.68
C TYR A 212 12.59 1.33 7.24
N THR A 213 13.55 2.22 7.48
CA THR A 213 14.97 1.97 7.15
C THR A 213 15.56 0.77 7.87
N ASP A 214 15.19 0.54 9.12
CA ASP A 214 15.68 -0.59 9.90
C ASP A 214 14.84 -1.85 9.62
N LEU A 215 13.53 -1.68 9.41
CA LEU A 215 12.62 -2.76 9.01
C LEU A 215 13.07 -3.39 7.68
N ASP A 216 13.38 -2.56 6.67
CA ASP A 216 13.82 -3.05 5.36
C ASP A 216 15.14 -3.83 5.45
N LYS A 217 16.10 -3.37 6.27
CA LYS A 217 17.34 -4.13 6.52
C LYS A 217 17.06 -5.52 7.10
N ILE A 218 16.17 -5.60 8.11
CA ILE A 218 15.79 -6.89 8.71
C ILE A 218 15.13 -7.79 7.65
N LEU A 219 14.18 -7.26 6.88
CA LEU A 219 13.44 -8.02 5.88
C LEU A 219 14.35 -8.53 4.76
N VAL A 220 15.32 -7.73 4.30
CA VAL A 220 16.32 -8.16 3.31
C VAL A 220 17.13 -9.35 3.83
N GLU A 221 17.55 -9.33 5.08
CA GLU A 221 18.32 -10.42 5.67
C GLU A 221 17.45 -11.68 5.91
N LEU A 222 16.19 -11.50 6.31
CA LEU A 222 15.22 -12.60 6.39
C LEU A 222 14.98 -13.24 5.03
N ASP A 223 14.85 -12.44 3.97
CA ASP A 223 14.66 -12.94 2.59
C ASP A 223 15.89 -13.67 2.03
N LYS A 224 17.08 -13.43 2.60
CA LYS A 224 18.30 -14.21 2.37
C LYS A 224 18.36 -15.51 3.20
N GLY A 225 17.37 -15.79 4.02
CA GLY A 225 17.33 -16.97 4.89
C GLY A 225 18.20 -16.87 6.15
N ARG A 226 18.61 -15.66 6.55
CA ARG A 226 19.43 -15.46 7.75
C ARG A 226 18.61 -15.67 9.02
N SER A 227 19.23 -16.24 10.03
CA SER A 227 18.59 -16.43 11.34
C SER A 227 18.52 -15.11 12.13
N VAL A 228 17.57 -15.03 13.07
CA VAL A 228 17.42 -13.90 13.99
C VAL A 228 18.73 -13.52 14.67
N ASP A 229 19.51 -14.52 15.11
CA ASP A 229 20.79 -14.29 15.80
C ASP A 229 21.87 -13.71 14.86
N GLN A 230 21.89 -14.13 13.60
CA GLN A 230 22.78 -13.55 12.59
C GLN A 230 22.40 -12.11 12.30
N ILE A 231 21.10 -11.85 12.07
CA ILE A 231 20.59 -10.50 11.78
C ILE A 231 20.88 -9.54 12.92
N THR A 232 20.63 -9.96 14.16
CA THR A 232 20.92 -9.18 15.36
C THR A 232 22.38 -8.76 15.44
N ARG A 233 23.30 -9.70 15.21
CA ARG A 233 24.75 -9.42 15.26
C ARG A 233 25.22 -8.50 14.13
N ASP A 234 24.75 -8.79 12.91
CA ASP A 234 25.27 -8.10 11.71
C ASP A 234 24.73 -6.69 11.57
N LEU A 235 23.48 -6.47 11.99
CA LEU A 235 22.83 -5.14 11.92
C LEU A 235 22.96 -4.33 13.22
N GLY A 236 23.33 -4.93 14.35
CA GLY A 236 23.37 -4.27 15.65
C GLY A 236 21.99 -3.83 16.16
N ILE A 237 20.90 -4.41 15.62
CA ILE A 237 19.53 -4.11 16.02
C ILE A 237 19.14 -5.00 17.19
N ASN A 238 18.36 -4.46 18.14
CA ASN A 238 17.90 -5.22 19.32
C ASN A 238 17.20 -6.50 18.90
N LYS A 239 17.61 -7.65 19.51
CA LYS A 239 17.10 -8.98 19.21
C LYS A 239 15.57 -9.07 19.36
N SER A 240 14.99 -8.43 20.38
CA SER A 240 13.54 -8.43 20.58
C SER A 240 12.80 -7.82 19.37
N LYS A 241 13.37 -6.77 18.79
CA LYS A 241 12.79 -6.11 17.63
C LYS A 241 12.90 -6.98 16.36
N VAL A 242 14.01 -7.69 16.17
CA VAL A 242 14.16 -8.65 15.07
C VAL A 242 13.17 -9.81 15.21
N ILE A 243 12.95 -10.31 16.43
CA ILE A 243 11.94 -11.36 16.73
C ILE A 243 10.52 -10.83 16.41
N GLU A 244 10.20 -9.60 16.81
CA GLU A 244 8.90 -8.99 16.55
C GLU A 244 8.60 -8.94 15.04
N VAL A 245 9.56 -8.44 14.25
CA VAL A 245 9.44 -8.40 12.78
C VAL A 245 9.28 -9.80 12.20
N TYR A 246 10.10 -10.77 12.64
CA TYR A 246 10.01 -12.15 12.19
C TYR A 246 8.63 -12.77 12.47
N ASN A 247 8.08 -12.55 13.66
CA ASN A 247 6.75 -13.02 14.02
C ASN A 247 5.65 -12.37 13.18
N ARG A 248 5.73 -11.06 12.91
CA ARG A 248 4.81 -10.38 12.00
C ARG A 248 4.82 -10.99 10.60
N VAL A 249 6.02 -11.29 10.07
CA VAL A 249 6.18 -11.96 8.77
C VAL A 249 5.50 -13.33 8.75
N LEU A 250 5.62 -14.12 9.81
CA LEU A 250 4.96 -15.42 9.87
C LEU A 250 3.44 -15.31 9.96
N GLN A 251 2.95 -14.39 10.81
CA GLN A 251 1.52 -14.21 11.06
C GLN A 251 0.78 -13.62 9.87
N SER A 252 1.47 -12.85 9.01
CA SER A 252 0.84 -12.16 7.88
C SER A 252 0.68 -13.00 6.62
N LYS A 253 1.28 -14.18 6.53
CA LYS A 253 1.25 -15.04 5.33
C LYS A 253 -0.17 -15.26 4.79
N HIS A 254 -1.12 -15.55 5.69
CA HIS A 254 -2.52 -15.79 5.30
C HIS A 254 -3.19 -14.59 4.60
N LYS A 255 -2.64 -13.38 4.74
CA LYS A 255 -3.17 -12.19 4.06
C LYS A 255 -2.79 -12.15 2.59
N LEU A 256 -1.66 -12.76 2.21
CA LEU A 256 -1.09 -12.79 0.86
C LEU A 256 -1.56 -13.98 0.03
N GLU A 257 -2.22 -14.94 0.67
CA GLU A 257 -2.64 -16.16 0.02
C GLU A 257 -4.15 -16.12 -0.29
N MET A 258 -4.53 -16.74 -1.42
CA MET A 258 -5.92 -17.03 -1.71
C MET A 258 -6.51 -17.91 -0.61
N PRO A 259 -7.83 -17.87 -0.37
CA PRO A 259 -8.44 -18.78 0.60
C PRO A 259 -8.08 -20.24 0.30
N PRO A 260 -7.59 -21.00 1.28
CA PRO A 260 -7.23 -22.39 1.06
C PRO A 260 -8.48 -23.20 0.68
N ILE A 261 -8.32 -24.10 -0.29
CA ILE A 261 -9.38 -24.99 -0.76
C ILE A 261 -9.15 -26.37 -0.14
N ALA A 262 -10.21 -26.92 0.51
CA ALA A 262 -10.15 -28.27 1.03
C ALA A 262 -9.98 -29.28 -0.12
N GLN A 263 -8.93 -30.08 -0.02
CA GLN A 263 -8.72 -31.22 -0.94
C GLN A 263 -9.64 -32.35 -0.52
N VAL A 264 -10.65 -32.64 -1.31
CA VAL A 264 -11.66 -33.69 -1.01
C VAL A 264 -11.64 -34.84 -2.01
N TRP A 265 -10.79 -34.74 -3.03
CA TRP A 265 -10.56 -35.77 -4.03
C TRP A 265 -9.06 -36.08 -4.10
N ASP A 266 -8.73 -37.37 -4.21
CA ASP A 266 -7.35 -37.88 -4.40
C ASP A 266 -6.86 -37.66 -5.83
#